data_ba479b5e8f9afdbf6ebf3e5c0ce97c6e
#
_entry.id   ba479b5e8f9afdbf6ebf3e5c0ce97c6e
#
_cell.length_a   1.000
_cell.length_b   1.000
_cell.length_c   1.000
_cell.angle_alpha   90.00
_cell.angle_beta   90.00
_cell.angle_gamma   90.00
#
_symmetry.space_group_name_H-M   'P 1'
#
loop_
_entity.id
_entity.type
_entity.pdbx_description
1 polymer ?
#
loop_
_entity_poly.entity_id
_entity_poly.type
_entity_poly.pdbx_seq_one_letter_code
_entity_poly.pdbx_strand_id
1 'polypeptide(L)'
;MTDRPADDDDKWDMATVRASIAMLAGKRLIDSGSMLGQGCWPIDNHAICIVNGGQAAVWNGSKILEPNDSPLCRGKVLDLSNTEPWLEFDRLAEYLKAAESTDWSKQQVTQAIEIFSRWTWRNQRDDPALVVGLIMATFCQVCFEWRPQVALLGESGTGKTTLFQFLVRLFGKLAMSGEKPTEAGLRQAIGNSSKAILLDEFEHDRHRQSVLELIRTSSRGESSAILRGSQDQKGKRFSLRHICWVAAIEIGLRRDPDRNRFVQLELMKPPTEEQGKLTIPD
;
A
#
# COMPACT_ATOMS: atom_id res chain seq x y z
N MET A 1 -28.65 19.55 -26.94
CA MET A 1 -28.15 19.73 -28.30
C MET A 1 -27.04 20.74 -28.23
N THR A 2 -25.81 20.32 -28.43
CA THR A 2 -24.66 21.23 -28.44
C THR A 2 -24.56 21.79 -29.85
N ASP A 3 -24.70 23.12 -29.97
CA ASP A 3 -24.46 23.80 -31.22
C ASP A 3 -23.06 23.44 -31.74
N ARG A 4 -23.00 23.06 -32.98
CA ARG A 4 -21.79 22.66 -33.68
C ARG A 4 -20.92 23.92 -33.89
N PRO A 5 -19.75 24.03 -33.29
CA PRO A 5 -18.89 25.16 -33.60
C PRO A 5 -18.25 24.95 -34.98
N ALA A 6 -18.82 25.58 -35.97
CA ALA A 6 -18.32 25.56 -37.36
C ALA A 6 -17.69 26.91 -37.69
N ASP A 7 -16.57 26.92 -38.42
CA ASP A 7 -16.11 28.05 -39.19
C ASP A 7 -16.79 28.06 -40.60
N ASP A 8 -16.52 29.08 -41.41
CA ASP A 8 -17.13 29.29 -42.73
C ASP A 8 -16.91 28.13 -43.71
N ASP A 9 -16.06 27.16 -43.43
CA ASP A 9 -15.72 26.01 -44.26
C ASP A 9 -16.32 24.68 -43.76
N ASP A 10 -17.27 24.71 -42.83
CA ASP A 10 -17.88 23.52 -42.20
C ASP A 10 -16.88 22.63 -41.42
N LYS A 11 -15.69 23.17 -41.07
CA LYS A 11 -14.66 22.53 -40.27
C LYS A 11 -14.85 22.89 -38.81
N TRP A 12 -14.44 21.94 -37.91
CA TRP A 12 -14.44 22.20 -36.50
C TRP A 12 -13.42 23.30 -36.15
N ASP A 13 -13.89 24.40 -35.51
CA ASP A 13 -12.98 25.33 -34.87
C ASP A 13 -12.26 24.67 -33.68
N MET A 14 -11.04 24.25 -33.94
CA MET A 14 -10.21 23.54 -32.94
C MET A 14 -9.87 24.40 -31.72
N ALA A 15 -9.91 25.73 -31.81
CA ALA A 15 -9.72 26.60 -30.65
C ALA A 15 -10.94 26.54 -29.73
N THR A 16 -12.15 26.62 -30.28
CA THR A 16 -13.39 26.49 -29.51
C THR A 16 -13.58 25.08 -28.95
N VAL A 17 -13.20 24.03 -29.71
CA VAL A 17 -13.21 22.64 -29.20
C VAL A 17 -12.28 22.47 -28.02
N ARG A 18 -11.03 22.97 -28.11
CA ARG A 18 -10.05 22.93 -27.01
C ARG A 18 -10.53 23.71 -25.79
N ALA A 19 -11.08 24.91 -25.98
CA ALA A 19 -11.65 25.70 -24.90
C ALA A 19 -12.83 24.99 -24.22
N SER A 20 -13.72 24.39 -25.00
CA SER A 20 -14.86 23.62 -24.48
C SER A 20 -14.40 22.39 -23.69
N ILE A 21 -13.41 21.64 -24.20
CA ILE A 21 -12.81 20.50 -23.50
C ILE A 21 -12.15 20.98 -22.21
N ALA A 22 -11.38 22.06 -22.24
CA ALA A 22 -10.72 22.61 -21.04
C ALA A 22 -11.74 23.08 -19.99
N MET A 23 -12.85 23.71 -20.44
CA MET A 23 -13.92 24.14 -19.54
C MET A 23 -14.68 22.96 -18.93
N LEU A 24 -14.96 21.92 -19.71
CA LEU A 24 -15.59 20.68 -19.21
C LEU A 24 -14.67 19.92 -18.26
N ALA A 25 -13.37 19.85 -18.57
CA ALA A 25 -12.36 19.25 -17.68
C ALA A 25 -12.21 20.07 -16.39
N GLY A 26 -12.24 21.40 -16.47
CA GLY A 26 -12.18 22.28 -15.30
C GLY A 26 -13.40 22.16 -14.38
N LYS A 27 -14.58 21.86 -14.92
CA LYS A 27 -15.80 21.57 -14.14
C LYS A 27 -15.76 20.18 -13.44
N ARG A 28 -14.89 19.30 -13.89
CA ARG A 28 -14.66 17.97 -13.32
C ARG A 28 -13.25 17.89 -12.72
N LEU A 29 -12.89 18.86 -11.86
CA LEU A 29 -11.70 18.76 -11.05
C LEU A 29 -11.83 17.52 -10.16
N ILE A 30 -11.14 16.45 -10.57
CA ILE A 30 -11.05 15.23 -9.80
C ILE A 30 -10.16 15.57 -8.61
N ASP A 31 -10.72 15.57 -7.41
CA ASP A 31 -9.92 15.60 -6.20
C ASP A 31 -9.00 14.37 -6.19
N SER A 32 -7.70 14.58 -5.97
CA SER A 32 -6.73 13.49 -5.85
C SER A 32 -7.13 12.46 -4.78
N GLY A 33 -7.89 12.87 -3.76
CA GLY A 33 -8.50 11.97 -2.77
C GLY A 33 -9.60 11.06 -3.31
N SER A 34 -10.11 11.34 -4.53
CA SER A 34 -11.12 10.52 -5.20
C SER A 34 -10.52 9.49 -6.16
N MET A 35 -9.20 9.53 -6.42
CA MET A 35 -8.53 8.55 -7.27
C MET A 35 -8.09 7.34 -6.46
N LEU A 36 -8.46 6.15 -6.96
CA LEU A 36 -8.09 4.86 -6.39
C LEU A 36 -7.15 4.15 -7.36
N GLY A 37 -5.87 4.10 -6.99
CA GLY A 37 -4.86 3.36 -7.74
C GLY A 37 -4.72 1.92 -7.23
N GLN A 38 -3.63 1.25 -7.57
CA GLN A 38 -3.31 -0.13 -7.19
C GLN A 38 -3.52 -0.39 -5.69
N GLY A 39 -4.27 -1.44 -5.37
CA GLY A 39 -4.48 -1.92 -4.01
C GLY A 39 -5.94 -2.10 -3.60
N CYS A 40 -6.18 -2.22 -2.28
CA CYS A 40 -7.50 -2.41 -1.69
C CYS A 40 -8.01 -1.11 -1.06
N TRP A 41 -9.24 -0.72 -1.37
CA TRP A 41 -9.84 0.55 -0.98
C TRP A 41 -11.22 0.35 -0.36
N PRO A 42 -11.47 0.85 0.85
CA PRO A 42 -12.82 0.85 1.39
C PRO A 42 -13.66 1.86 0.59
N ILE A 43 -14.82 1.42 0.12
CA ILE A 43 -15.76 2.28 -0.59
C ILE A 43 -17.08 2.41 0.16
N ASP A 44 -17.33 1.54 1.12
CA ASP A 44 -18.45 1.52 2.04
C ASP A 44 -18.04 0.70 3.28
N ASN A 45 -18.83 0.72 4.34
CA ASN A 45 -18.58 -0.02 5.58
C ASN A 45 -18.43 -1.54 5.38
N HIS A 46 -18.98 -2.08 4.28
CA HIS A 46 -18.98 -3.51 3.98
C HIS A 46 -18.44 -3.86 2.59
N ALA A 47 -17.90 -2.89 1.87
CA ALA A 47 -17.42 -3.12 0.51
C ALA A 47 -16.01 -2.59 0.29
N ILE A 48 -15.23 -3.35 -0.48
CA ILE A 48 -13.85 -3.04 -0.84
C ILE A 48 -13.74 -3.03 -2.36
N CYS A 49 -13.16 -1.96 -2.90
CA CYS A 49 -12.72 -1.92 -4.28
C CYS A 49 -11.27 -2.40 -4.35
N ILE A 50 -11.00 -3.37 -5.21
CA ILE A 50 -9.68 -3.91 -5.48
C ILE A 50 -9.26 -3.41 -6.87
N VAL A 51 -8.20 -2.63 -6.93
CA VAL A 51 -7.58 -2.18 -8.19
C VAL A 51 -6.33 -3.01 -8.42
N ASN A 52 -6.29 -3.73 -9.54
CA ASN A 52 -5.28 -4.74 -9.86
C ASN A 52 -4.84 -4.63 -11.32
N GLY A 53 -3.76 -3.91 -11.56
CA GLY A 53 -3.33 -3.64 -12.94
C GLY A 53 -4.38 -2.79 -13.67
N GLY A 54 -4.65 -3.15 -14.92
CA GLY A 54 -5.68 -2.52 -15.74
C GLY A 54 -7.12 -2.90 -15.39
N GLN A 55 -7.34 -3.63 -14.30
CA GLN A 55 -8.63 -4.17 -13.90
C GLN A 55 -9.02 -3.71 -12.50
N ALA A 56 -10.31 -3.73 -12.19
CA ALA A 56 -10.81 -3.51 -10.85
C ALA A 56 -12.04 -4.38 -10.59
N ALA A 57 -12.28 -4.68 -9.31
CA ALA A 57 -13.46 -5.40 -8.86
C ALA A 57 -13.93 -4.85 -7.52
N VAL A 58 -15.21 -5.00 -7.23
CA VAL A 58 -15.81 -4.63 -5.95
C VAL A 58 -16.30 -5.89 -5.26
N TRP A 59 -15.77 -6.15 -4.07
CA TRP A 59 -16.31 -7.17 -3.18
C TRP A 59 -17.21 -6.50 -2.13
N ASN A 60 -18.46 -6.94 -2.06
CA ASN A 60 -19.47 -6.35 -1.18
C ASN A 60 -19.76 -7.20 0.08
N GLY A 61 -18.86 -8.12 0.41
CA GLY A 61 -19.02 -9.04 1.55
C GLY A 61 -19.64 -10.37 1.18
N SER A 62 -20.21 -10.52 -0.03
CA SER A 62 -20.83 -11.77 -0.48
C SER A 62 -20.50 -12.15 -1.93
N LYS A 63 -20.32 -11.17 -2.80
CA LYS A 63 -20.03 -11.38 -4.23
C LYS A 63 -19.11 -10.33 -4.81
N ILE A 64 -18.47 -10.70 -5.92
CA ILE A 64 -17.67 -9.79 -6.73
C ILE A 64 -18.60 -9.11 -7.75
N LEU A 65 -18.45 -7.80 -7.89
CA LEU A 65 -19.19 -6.95 -8.83
C LEU A 65 -18.19 -6.19 -9.71
N GLU A 66 -18.58 -5.91 -10.93
CA GLU A 66 -17.89 -4.92 -11.76
C GLU A 66 -18.02 -3.52 -11.15
N PRO A 67 -16.97 -2.68 -11.20
CA PRO A 67 -17.03 -1.33 -10.62
C PRO A 67 -18.13 -0.45 -11.21
N ASN A 68 -18.40 -0.59 -12.51
CA ASN A 68 -19.44 0.18 -13.22
C ASN A 68 -20.86 -0.19 -12.78
N ASP A 69 -21.05 -1.44 -12.38
CA ASP A 69 -22.34 -1.96 -11.92
C ASP A 69 -22.55 -1.70 -10.42
N SER A 70 -21.51 -1.21 -9.74
CA SER A 70 -21.57 -0.91 -8.32
C SER A 70 -21.90 0.57 -8.08
N PRO A 71 -23.06 0.90 -7.50
CA PRO A 71 -23.35 2.27 -7.06
C PRO A 71 -22.34 2.78 -6.02
N LEU A 72 -21.59 1.89 -5.37
CA LEU A 72 -20.60 2.22 -4.34
C LEU A 72 -19.37 2.91 -4.93
N CYS A 73 -19.06 2.71 -6.21
CA CYS A 73 -17.96 3.39 -6.91
C CYS A 73 -18.34 4.78 -7.46
N ARG A 74 -19.56 5.24 -7.23
CA ARG A 74 -20.00 6.57 -7.69
C ARG A 74 -19.14 7.68 -7.10
N GLY A 75 -18.63 8.56 -7.96
CA GLY A 75 -17.78 9.68 -7.55
C GLY A 75 -16.33 9.29 -7.26
N LYS A 76 -15.95 8.03 -7.44
CA LYS A 76 -14.55 7.58 -7.40
C LYS A 76 -14.02 7.44 -8.83
N VAL A 77 -12.73 7.70 -9.00
CA VAL A 77 -12.00 7.52 -10.25
C VAL A 77 -11.00 6.40 -10.06
N LEU A 78 -11.09 5.36 -10.87
CA LEU A 78 -10.15 4.25 -10.83
C LEU A 78 -8.94 4.60 -11.71
N ASP A 79 -7.74 4.54 -11.14
CA ASP A 79 -6.50 4.66 -11.90
C ASP A 79 -6.06 3.28 -12.38
N LEU A 80 -6.43 2.96 -13.60
CA LEU A 80 -6.11 1.71 -14.29
C LEU A 80 -4.89 1.84 -15.23
N SER A 81 -4.12 2.90 -15.09
CA SER A 81 -2.95 3.17 -15.95
C SER A 81 -1.82 2.18 -15.75
N ASN A 82 -1.70 1.60 -14.56
CA ASN A 82 -0.75 0.53 -14.29
C ASN A 82 -1.35 -0.81 -14.74
N THR A 83 -0.75 -1.43 -15.75
CA THR A 83 -1.24 -2.69 -16.34
C THR A 83 -0.68 -3.94 -15.67
N GLU A 84 0.29 -3.80 -14.74
CA GLU A 84 0.90 -4.95 -14.07
C GLU A 84 0.02 -5.44 -12.89
N PRO A 85 -0.56 -6.64 -12.97
CA PRO A 85 -1.38 -7.18 -11.89
C PRO A 85 -0.50 -7.60 -10.70
N TRP A 86 -1.04 -7.47 -9.50
CA TRP A 86 -0.43 -7.97 -8.26
C TRP A 86 -1.21 -9.16 -7.65
N LEU A 87 -2.39 -9.46 -8.23
CA LEU A 87 -3.29 -10.53 -7.80
C LEU A 87 -3.86 -11.24 -9.04
N GLU A 88 -4.05 -12.54 -8.96
CA GLU A 88 -4.70 -13.35 -9.99
C GLU A 88 -6.22 -13.18 -9.92
N PHE A 89 -6.78 -12.21 -10.64
CA PHE A 89 -8.21 -11.90 -10.61
C PHE A 89 -9.09 -13.05 -11.06
N ASP A 90 -8.66 -13.84 -12.03
CA ASP A 90 -9.42 -14.99 -12.53
C ASP A 90 -9.71 -16.01 -11.43
N ARG A 91 -8.84 -16.07 -10.42
CA ARG A 91 -8.96 -16.96 -9.25
C ARG A 91 -9.57 -16.29 -8.01
N LEU A 92 -9.85 -14.99 -8.06
CA LEU A 92 -10.32 -14.25 -6.90
C LEU A 92 -11.64 -14.81 -6.34
N ALA A 93 -12.59 -15.17 -7.22
CA ALA A 93 -13.87 -15.76 -6.82
C ALA A 93 -13.68 -17.12 -6.14
N GLU A 94 -12.76 -17.96 -6.64
CA GLU A 94 -12.40 -19.25 -6.06
C GLU A 94 -11.82 -19.09 -4.66
N TYR A 95 -10.86 -18.16 -4.50
CA TYR A 95 -10.24 -17.90 -3.20
C TYR A 95 -11.21 -17.33 -2.18
N LEU A 96 -12.09 -16.40 -2.57
CA LEU A 96 -13.10 -15.85 -1.67
C LEU A 96 -14.07 -16.93 -1.21
N LYS A 97 -14.51 -17.83 -2.12
CA LYS A 97 -15.35 -18.96 -1.76
C LYS A 97 -14.64 -19.94 -0.81
N ALA A 98 -13.36 -20.22 -1.06
CA ALA A 98 -12.57 -21.07 -0.17
C ALA A 98 -12.41 -20.42 1.22
N ALA A 99 -12.25 -19.11 1.28
CA ALA A 99 -12.09 -18.36 2.53
C ALA A 99 -13.36 -18.34 3.40
N GLU A 100 -14.55 -18.67 2.86
CA GLU A 100 -15.76 -18.88 3.65
C GLU A 100 -15.62 -20.11 4.59
N SER A 101 -14.75 -21.06 4.25
CA SER A 101 -14.43 -22.19 5.12
C SER A 101 -13.49 -21.75 6.25
N THR A 102 -13.97 -21.82 7.47
CA THR A 102 -13.17 -21.53 8.67
C THR A 102 -11.94 -22.46 8.79
N ASP A 103 -12.08 -23.72 8.43
CA ASP A 103 -11.00 -24.69 8.54
C ASP A 103 -9.92 -24.43 7.49
N TRP A 104 -10.31 -24.15 6.25
CA TRP A 104 -9.37 -23.74 5.20
C TRP A 104 -8.61 -22.48 5.58
N SER A 105 -9.32 -21.45 6.05
CA SER A 105 -8.70 -20.17 6.47
C SER A 105 -7.72 -20.36 7.62
N LYS A 106 -8.07 -21.18 8.64
CA LYS A 106 -7.17 -21.52 9.74
C LYS A 106 -5.93 -22.24 9.25
N GLN A 107 -6.08 -23.21 8.33
CA GLN A 107 -4.97 -23.95 7.75
C GLN A 107 -3.99 -23.01 7.04
N GLN A 108 -4.48 -22.10 6.20
CA GLN A 108 -3.65 -21.14 5.49
C GLN A 108 -2.88 -20.21 6.45
N VAL A 109 -3.55 -19.70 7.48
CA VAL A 109 -2.90 -18.86 8.51
C VAL A 109 -1.84 -19.66 9.27
N THR A 110 -2.13 -20.90 9.63
CA THR A 110 -1.17 -21.78 10.34
C THR A 110 0.07 -22.03 9.48
N GLN A 111 -0.09 -22.35 8.20
CA GLN A 111 1.02 -22.55 7.26
C GLN A 111 1.85 -21.27 7.10
N ALA A 112 1.19 -20.10 7.02
CA ALA A 112 1.90 -18.82 6.96
C ALA A 112 2.74 -18.59 8.23
N ILE A 113 2.18 -18.85 9.43
CA ILE A 113 2.90 -18.73 10.70
C ILE A 113 4.10 -19.69 10.74
N GLU A 114 3.96 -20.92 10.27
CA GLU A 114 5.04 -21.91 10.18
C GLU A 114 6.19 -21.43 9.29
N ILE A 115 5.89 -20.76 8.17
CA ILE A 115 6.92 -20.18 7.31
C ILE A 115 7.72 -19.12 8.08
N PHE A 116 7.05 -18.18 8.74
CA PHE A 116 7.72 -17.12 9.50
C PHE A 116 8.39 -17.63 10.79
N SER A 117 7.98 -18.76 11.33
CA SER A 117 8.62 -19.42 12.48
C SER A 117 10.01 -19.99 12.17
N ARG A 118 10.41 -20.02 10.89
CA ARG A 118 11.76 -20.44 10.48
C ARG A 118 12.83 -19.40 10.80
N TRP A 119 12.46 -18.14 11.01
CA TRP A 119 13.36 -17.12 11.54
C TRP A 119 13.45 -17.21 13.06
N THR A 120 14.59 -16.88 13.63
CA THR A 120 14.78 -16.83 15.09
C THR A 120 14.35 -15.45 15.58
N TRP A 121 13.20 -15.39 16.22
CA TRP A 121 12.65 -14.16 16.78
C TRP A 121 13.01 -14.02 18.26
N ARG A 122 13.07 -12.78 18.75
CA ARG A 122 13.19 -12.53 20.20
C ARG A 122 12.01 -13.13 20.96
N ASN A 123 10.81 -12.95 20.47
CA ASN A 123 9.61 -13.60 20.97
C ASN A 123 9.12 -14.66 19.96
N GLN A 124 9.79 -15.81 19.96
CA GLN A 124 9.51 -16.91 19.02
C GLN A 124 8.06 -17.41 19.07
N ARG A 125 7.37 -17.20 20.20
CA ARG A 125 5.99 -17.64 20.38
C ARG A 125 5.00 -16.80 19.59
N ASP A 126 5.15 -15.48 19.65
CA ASP A 126 4.10 -14.55 19.21
C ASP A 126 4.49 -13.77 17.92
N ASP A 127 5.81 -13.49 17.73
CA ASP A 127 6.25 -12.66 16.60
C ASP A 127 5.91 -13.24 15.21
N PRO A 128 6.01 -14.56 14.95
CA PRO A 128 5.60 -15.12 13.64
C PRO A 128 4.13 -14.84 13.31
N ALA A 129 3.24 -15.03 14.29
CA ALA A 129 1.81 -14.75 14.11
C ALA A 129 1.55 -13.26 13.93
N LEU A 130 2.28 -12.42 14.67
CA LEU A 130 2.19 -10.96 14.54
C LEU A 130 2.64 -10.48 13.16
N VAL A 131 3.72 -11.06 12.60
CA VAL A 131 4.16 -10.77 11.23
C VAL A 131 3.08 -11.09 10.21
N VAL A 132 2.45 -12.26 10.30
CA VAL A 132 1.35 -12.66 9.41
C VAL A 132 0.19 -11.64 9.51
N GLY A 133 -0.21 -11.27 10.73
CA GLY A 133 -1.25 -10.25 10.95
C GLY A 133 -0.90 -8.90 10.35
N LEU A 134 0.35 -8.44 10.48
CA LEU A 134 0.85 -7.18 9.92
C LEU A 134 0.91 -7.21 8.38
N ILE A 135 1.24 -8.35 7.78
CA ILE A 135 1.19 -8.55 6.33
C ILE A 135 -0.25 -8.42 5.83
N MET A 136 -1.19 -9.11 6.46
CA MET A 136 -2.62 -9.02 6.12
C MET A 136 -3.13 -7.57 6.27
N ALA A 137 -2.77 -6.90 7.37
CA ALA A 137 -3.09 -5.50 7.59
C ALA A 137 -2.50 -4.59 6.50
N THR A 138 -1.30 -4.89 5.99
CA THR A 138 -0.65 -4.11 4.92
C THR A 138 -1.41 -4.21 3.60
N PHE A 139 -1.94 -5.39 3.23
CA PHE A 139 -2.79 -5.51 2.04
C PHE A 139 -4.06 -4.66 2.12
N CYS A 140 -4.65 -4.51 3.31
CA CYS A 140 -5.87 -3.77 3.56
C CYS A 140 -5.64 -2.44 4.31
N GLN A 141 -4.43 -1.89 4.27
CA GLN A 141 -3.97 -0.79 5.13
C GLN A 141 -4.84 0.47 5.06
N VAL A 142 -5.45 0.75 3.93
CA VAL A 142 -6.33 1.92 3.76
C VAL A 142 -7.66 1.76 4.50
N CYS A 143 -8.06 0.52 4.83
CA CYS A 143 -9.29 0.22 5.56
C CYS A 143 -9.20 0.55 7.07
N PHE A 144 -7.99 0.81 7.59
CA PHE A 144 -7.77 1.08 9.00
C PHE A 144 -7.66 2.58 9.27
N GLU A 145 -8.29 3.06 10.33
CA GLU A 145 -8.13 4.44 10.81
C GLU A 145 -6.73 4.66 11.40
N TRP A 146 -6.24 3.67 12.15
CA TRP A 146 -4.89 3.67 12.70
C TRP A 146 -4.07 2.53 12.10
N ARG A 147 -2.86 2.85 11.69
CA ARG A 147 -1.92 1.92 11.03
C ARG A 147 -0.64 1.80 11.84
N PRO A 148 -0.31 0.60 12.34
CA PRO A 148 0.99 0.36 12.94
C PRO A 148 2.08 0.49 11.89
N GLN A 149 3.20 1.07 12.26
CA GLN A 149 4.42 0.99 11.45
C GLN A 149 5.23 -0.20 11.92
N VAL A 150 6.02 -0.83 11.07
CA VAL A 150 6.75 -2.04 11.41
C VAL A 150 8.25 -1.78 11.37
N ALA A 151 8.95 -2.13 12.44
CA ALA A 151 10.39 -2.11 12.53
C ALA A 151 10.92 -3.53 12.66
N LEU A 152 11.62 -4.00 11.62
CA LEU A 152 12.37 -5.24 11.64
C LEU A 152 13.78 -4.95 12.15
N LEU A 153 14.06 -5.34 13.36
CA LEU A 153 15.34 -5.09 14.03
C LEU A 153 16.19 -6.36 14.08
N GLY A 154 17.49 -6.20 14.11
CA GLY A 154 18.42 -7.30 14.29
C GLY A 154 19.82 -6.95 13.84
N GLU A 155 20.80 -7.60 14.44
CA GLU A 155 22.20 -7.46 14.05
C GLU A 155 22.48 -8.04 12.66
N SER A 156 23.71 -7.87 12.19
CA SER A 156 24.17 -8.53 10.97
C SER A 156 24.15 -10.06 11.14
N GLY A 157 23.68 -10.78 10.12
CA GLY A 157 23.62 -12.25 10.13
C GLY A 157 22.39 -12.85 10.83
N THR A 158 21.37 -12.05 11.18
CA THR A 158 20.10 -12.53 11.76
C THR A 158 19.08 -12.99 10.72
N GLY A 159 19.38 -12.90 9.41
CA GLY A 159 18.43 -13.21 8.34
C GLY A 159 17.44 -12.06 8.01
N LYS A 160 17.67 -10.85 8.52
CA LYS A 160 16.84 -9.67 8.29
C LYS A 160 16.67 -9.35 6.81
N THR A 161 17.76 -9.31 6.04
CA THR A 161 17.72 -9.04 4.58
C THR A 161 16.96 -10.14 3.83
N THR A 162 17.13 -11.41 4.24
CA THR A 162 16.39 -12.54 3.64
C THR A 162 14.89 -12.39 3.88
N LEU A 163 14.48 -12.05 5.10
CA LEU A 163 13.08 -11.78 5.43
C LEU A 163 12.54 -10.60 4.62
N PHE A 164 13.32 -9.53 4.52
CA PHE A 164 12.93 -8.34 3.79
C PHE A 164 12.73 -8.62 2.31
N GLN A 165 13.64 -9.36 1.67
CA GLN A 165 13.50 -9.82 0.29
C GLN A 165 12.28 -10.73 0.10
N PHE A 166 12.00 -11.60 1.07
CA PHE A 166 10.80 -12.43 1.04
C PHE A 166 9.54 -11.57 1.07
N LEU A 167 9.47 -10.54 1.92
CA LEU A 167 8.35 -9.60 1.97
C LEU A 167 8.18 -8.83 0.65
N VAL A 168 9.28 -8.38 0.02
CA VAL A 168 9.23 -7.74 -1.30
C VAL A 168 8.62 -8.66 -2.34
N ARG A 169 9.01 -9.94 -2.37
CA ARG A 169 8.43 -10.94 -3.29
C ARG A 169 6.96 -11.20 -2.96
N LEU A 170 6.61 -11.32 -1.69
CA LEU A 170 5.24 -11.58 -1.24
C LEU A 170 4.27 -10.46 -1.65
N PHE A 171 4.66 -9.20 -1.48
CA PHE A 171 3.85 -8.07 -1.92
C PHE A 171 3.91 -7.86 -3.45
N GLY A 172 4.94 -8.38 -4.12
CA GLY A 172 5.09 -8.33 -5.56
C GLY A 172 4.96 -6.91 -6.12
N LYS A 173 4.09 -6.72 -7.09
CA LYS A 173 3.84 -5.40 -7.72
C LYS A 173 3.15 -4.39 -6.80
N LEU A 174 2.61 -4.84 -5.67
CA LEU A 174 2.10 -3.95 -4.62
C LEU A 174 3.20 -3.49 -3.66
N ALA A 175 4.44 -3.99 -3.80
CA ALA A 175 5.58 -3.52 -3.03
C ALA A 175 6.19 -2.26 -3.67
N MET A 176 6.58 -1.34 -2.81
CA MET A 176 7.51 -0.28 -3.11
C MET A 176 8.70 -0.45 -2.17
N SER A 177 9.81 -0.93 -2.71
CA SER A 177 11.05 -1.09 -1.97
C SER A 177 12.06 -0.05 -2.43
N GLY A 178 12.89 0.43 -1.51
CA GLY A 178 13.94 1.40 -1.83
C GLY A 178 14.97 1.51 -0.73
N GLU A 179 16.19 1.82 -1.15
CA GLU A 179 17.28 2.24 -0.30
C GLU A 179 17.32 3.78 -0.27
N LYS A 180 17.63 4.37 0.88
CA LYS A 180 17.84 5.82 1.07
C LYS A 180 16.72 6.70 0.49
N PRO A 181 15.48 6.49 0.85
CA PRO A 181 14.36 7.23 0.31
C PRO A 181 14.36 8.68 0.79
N THR A 182 13.99 9.60 -0.10
CA THR A 182 13.65 10.97 0.31
C THR A 182 12.13 11.08 0.52
N GLU A 183 11.69 12.01 1.37
CA GLU A 183 10.27 12.26 1.58
C GLU A 183 9.54 12.56 0.27
N ALA A 184 10.14 13.37 -0.61
CA ALA A 184 9.55 13.72 -1.90
C ALA A 184 9.49 12.51 -2.85
N GLY A 185 10.54 11.69 -2.89
CA GLY A 185 10.59 10.47 -3.69
C GLY A 185 9.54 9.45 -3.24
N LEU A 186 9.37 9.25 -1.93
CA LEU A 186 8.32 8.39 -1.40
C LEU A 186 6.93 8.87 -1.80
N ARG A 187 6.63 10.16 -1.64
CA ARG A 187 5.33 10.73 -2.02
C ARG A 187 5.03 10.55 -3.51
N GLN A 188 6.02 10.76 -4.36
CA GLN A 188 5.89 10.60 -5.80
C GLN A 188 5.68 9.13 -6.18
N ALA A 189 6.44 8.21 -5.59
CA ALA A 189 6.36 6.78 -5.90
C ALA A 189 5.05 6.13 -5.41
N ILE A 190 4.51 6.59 -4.29
CA ILE A 190 3.23 6.12 -3.75
C ILE A 190 2.07 6.57 -4.65
N GLY A 191 2.08 7.83 -5.10
CA GLY A 191 0.99 8.39 -5.90
C GLY A 191 -0.38 8.18 -5.26
N ASN A 192 -1.31 7.60 -6.00
CA ASN A 192 -2.66 7.25 -5.57
C ASN A 192 -2.82 5.76 -5.21
N SER A 193 -1.72 5.03 -5.03
CA SER A 193 -1.75 3.59 -4.73
C SER A 193 -1.78 3.31 -3.23
N SER A 194 -2.18 2.09 -2.84
CA SER A 194 -2.04 1.57 -1.49
C SER A 194 -0.88 0.55 -1.39
N LYS A 195 0.26 0.85 -1.99
CA LYS A 195 1.44 -0.01 -2.00
C LYS A 195 2.05 -0.15 -0.61
N ALA A 196 2.55 -1.35 -0.29
CA ALA A 196 3.39 -1.58 0.86
C ALA A 196 4.72 -0.83 0.70
N ILE A 197 5.15 -0.09 1.72
CA ILE A 197 6.42 0.64 1.71
C ILE A 197 7.45 -0.19 2.48
N LEU A 198 8.53 -0.60 1.81
CA LEU A 198 9.59 -1.39 2.38
C LEU A 198 10.92 -0.62 2.28
N LEU A 199 11.51 -0.27 3.41
CA LEU A 199 12.73 0.52 3.51
C LEU A 199 13.82 -0.28 4.21
N ASP A 200 14.87 -0.65 3.46
CA ASP A 200 16.03 -1.36 4.01
C ASP A 200 17.15 -0.39 4.41
N GLU A 201 18.05 -0.83 5.27
CA GLU A 201 19.22 -0.07 5.76
C GLU A 201 18.88 1.35 6.26
N PHE A 202 17.75 1.47 6.92
CA PHE A 202 17.20 2.76 7.30
C PHE A 202 18.04 3.54 8.34
N GLU A 203 18.90 2.86 9.10
CA GLU A 203 19.77 3.48 10.12
C GLU A 203 20.77 4.49 9.56
N HIS A 204 21.26 4.29 8.35
CA HIS A 204 22.36 5.08 7.75
C HIS A 204 21.88 6.21 6.83
N ASP A 205 20.56 6.43 6.73
CA ASP A 205 20.01 7.46 5.82
C ASP A 205 20.08 8.86 6.44
N ARG A 206 20.72 9.79 5.71
CA ARG A 206 20.75 11.23 6.05
C ARG A 206 19.37 11.89 6.10
N HIS A 207 18.40 11.33 5.36
CA HIS A 207 17.01 11.82 5.31
C HIS A 207 16.10 11.12 6.32
N ARG A 208 16.66 10.26 7.15
CA ARG A 208 15.92 9.45 8.13
C ARG A 208 14.90 10.26 8.94
N GLN A 209 15.28 11.43 9.44
CA GLN A 209 14.39 12.24 10.29
C GLN A 209 13.15 12.71 9.53
N SER A 210 13.30 13.21 8.29
CA SER A 210 12.18 13.65 7.47
C SER A 210 11.28 12.48 7.04
N VAL A 211 11.86 11.31 6.78
CA VAL A 211 11.11 10.10 6.46
C VAL A 211 10.36 9.59 7.70
N LEU A 212 10.95 9.61 8.90
CA LEU A 212 10.24 9.27 10.15
C LEU A 212 9.05 10.20 10.40
N GLU A 213 9.19 11.49 10.13
CA GLU A 213 8.08 12.44 10.24
C GLU A 213 6.96 12.12 9.25
N LEU A 214 7.32 11.74 8.02
CA LEU A 214 6.37 11.27 7.03
C LEU A 214 5.64 9.99 7.51
N ILE A 215 6.37 9.01 8.01
CA ILE A 215 5.82 7.77 8.56
C ILE A 215 4.87 8.04 9.74
N ARG A 216 5.20 9.00 10.61
CA ARG A 216 4.32 9.42 11.71
C ARG A 216 2.97 9.93 11.22
N THR A 217 2.96 10.69 10.11
CA THR A 217 1.72 11.20 9.56
C THR A 217 0.88 10.11 8.91
N SER A 218 1.51 9.06 8.38
CA SER A 218 0.81 7.94 7.75
C SER A 218 0.05 7.04 8.74
N SER A 219 0.46 7.03 10.02
CA SER A 219 -0.20 6.23 11.07
C SER A 219 -1.59 6.74 11.45
N ARG A 220 -1.92 7.98 11.14
CA ARG A 220 -3.21 8.63 11.48
C ARG A 220 -4.13 8.64 10.27
N GLY A 221 -5.44 8.66 10.54
CA GLY A 221 -6.49 8.73 9.51
C GLY A 221 -6.50 10.04 8.70
N GLU A 222 -7.61 10.33 8.06
CA GLU A 222 -7.80 11.41 7.06
C GLU A 222 -7.41 12.83 7.49
N SER A 223 -7.31 13.09 8.79
CA SER A 223 -6.96 14.40 9.35
C SER A 223 -5.50 14.84 9.10
N SER A 224 -4.66 13.95 8.59
CA SER A 224 -3.23 14.23 8.34
C SER A 224 -2.92 14.61 6.88
N ALA A 225 -3.85 15.30 6.20
CA ALA A 225 -3.57 15.86 4.88
C ALA A 225 -2.46 16.93 5.00
N ILE A 226 -1.29 16.65 4.45
CA ILE A 226 -0.19 17.61 4.43
C ILE A 226 -0.43 18.57 3.27
N LEU A 227 -0.74 19.83 3.60
CA LEU A 227 -0.84 20.92 2.65
C LEU A 227 0.58 21.40 2.34
N ARG A 228 1.06 21.20 1.14
CA ARG A 228 2.27 21.90 0.62
C ARG A 228 1.90 22.68 -0.62
N GLY A 229 2.33 23.93 -0.67
CA GLY A 229 2.25 24.75 -1.86
C GLY A 229 3.09 24.13 -2.98
N SER A 230 2.50 23.88 -4.14
CA SER A 230 3.24 23.65 -5.38
C SER A 230 3.61 25.00 -6.00
N GLN A 231 4.59 25.05 -6.90
CA GLN A 231 4.95 26.26 -7.65
C GLN A 231 3.72 26.88 -8.37
N ASP A 232 2.68 26.08 -8.63
CA ASP A 232 1.42 26.52 -9.27
C ASP A 232 0.35 26.99 -8.25
N GLN A 233 0.71 27.25 -6.99
CA GLN A 233 -0.19 27.72 -5.91
C GLN A 233 -1.42 26.84 -5.62
N LYS A 234 -1.55 25.67 -6.25
CA LYS A 234 -2.59 24.68 -5.96
C LYS A 234 -2.03 23.68 -4.95
N GLY A 235 -2.44 23.80 -3.70
CA GLY A 235 -2.05 22.85 -2.64
C GLY A 235 -2.48 21.43 -3.02
N LYS A 236 -1.52 20.55 -3.34
CA LYS A 236 -1.81 19.13 -3.50
C LYS A 236 -1.95 18.51 -2.11
N ARG A 237 -3.13 17.97 -1.82
CA ARG A 237 -3.36 17.16 -0.63
C ARG A 237 -2.82 15.75 -0.90
N PHE A 238 -1.81 15.34 -0.13
CA PHE A 238 -1.34 13.97 -0.12
C PHE A 238 -1.83 13.32 1.18
N SER A 239 -2.63 12.29 1.06
CA SER A 239 -3.01 11.45 2.19
C SER A 239 -2.13 10.21 2.19
N LEU A 240 -1.17 10.15 3.12
CA LEU A 240 -0.36 8.95 3.30
C LEU A 240 -1.13 8.00 4.23
N ARG A 241 -1.56 6.86 3.71
CA ARG A 241 -2.32 5.84 4.46
C ARG A 241 -1.63 4.48 4.34
N HIS A 242 -0.33 4.44 4.64
CA HIS A 242 0.53 3.30 4.36
C HIS A 242 1.14 2.75 5.64
N ILE A 243 1.28 1.43 5.69
CA ILE A 243 2.12 0.73 6.64
C ILE A 243 3.52 0.67 6.04
N CYS A 244 4.49 1.25 6.76
CA CYS A 244 5.89 1.20 6.37
C CYS A 244 6.57 0.08 7.14
N TRP A 245 7.29 -0.77 6.43
CA TRP A 245 8.18 -1.78 6.96
C TRP A 245 9.62 -1.25 6.86
N VAL A 246 10.27 -1.09 7.98
CA VAL A 246 11.61 -0.51 8.07
C VAL A 246 12.55 -1.56 8.62
N ALA A 247 13.61 -1.89 7.89
CA ALA A 247 14.65 -2.80 8.38
C ALA A 247 15.87 -1.99 8.84
N ALA A 248 16.34 -2.23 10.05
CA ALA A 248 17.47 -1.55 10.66
C ALA A 248 18.16 -2.42 11.72
N ILE A 249 19.40 -2.09 12.07
CA ILE A 249 20.04 -2.63 13.29
C ILE A 249 19.37 -1.98 14.49
N GLU A 250 19.24 -0.66 14.46
CA GLU A 250 18.57 0.15 15.46
C GLU A 250 17.80 1.29 14.80
N ILE A 251 16.52 1.40 15.08
CA ILE A 251 15.69 2.44 14.48
C ILE A 251 15.83 3.79 15.22
N GLY A 252 16.43 3.82 16.42
CA GLY A 252 16.71 5.04 17.18
C GLY A 252 15.48 5.88 17.50
N LEU A 253 14.39 5.26 17.86
CA LEU A 253 13.16 5.93 18.29
C LEU A 253 13.38 6.53 19.69
N ARG A 254 13.73 7.82 19.74
CA ARG A 254 14.04 8.52 21.00
C ARG A 254 12.82 9.02 21.75
N ARG A 255 11.69 9.23 21.04
CA ARG A 255 10.47 9.80 21.61
C ARG A 255 9.42 8.71 21.85
N ASP A 256 8.76 8.71 22.99
CA ASP A 256 7.69 7.75 23.32
C ASP A 256 6.54 7.74 22.27
N PRO A 257 6.10 8.90 21.71
CA PRO A 257 5.09 8.89 20.64
C PRO A 257 5.52 8.12 19.39
N ASP A 258 6.83 7.98 19.14
CA ASP A 258 7.33 7.23 17.98
C ASP A 258 7.38 5.74 18.30
N ARG A 259 7.81 5.37 19.50
CA ARG A 259 7.80 3.98 19.97
C ARG A 259 6.41 3.37 19.90
N ASN A 260 5.39 4.13 20.31
CA ASN A 260 3.99 3.67 20.30
C ASN A 260 3.39 3.49 18.91
N ARG A 261 4.04 3.97 17.85
CA ARG A 261 3.59 3.79 16.46
C ARG A 261 4.23 2.61 15.76
N PHE A 262 5.36 2.16 16.26
CA PHE A 262 6.10 1.06 15.66
C PHE A 262 5.89 -0.24 16.42
N VAL A 263 5.46 -1.26 15.72
CA VAL A 263 5.59 -2.64 16.16
C VAL A 263 7.03 -3.04 15.88
N GLN A 264 7.79 -3.30 16.95
CA GLN A 264 9.18 -3.70 16.85
C GLN A 264 9.27 -5.21 16.90
N LEU A 265 9.79 -5.79 15.83
CA LEU A 265 10.01 -7.22 15.66
C LEU A 265 11.52 -7.44 15.60
N GLU A 266 12.08 -8.20 16.53
CA GLU A 266 13.51 -8.37 16.64
C GLU A 266 13.95 -9.78 16.27
N LEU A 267 14.85 -9.83 15.28
CA LEU A 267 15.48 -11.05 14.81
C LEU A 267 16.77 -11.30 15.58
N MET A 268 16.94 -12.52 16.06
CA MET A 268 18.13 -13.00 16.76
C MET A 268 19.00 -13.84 15.82
N LYS A 269 20.28 -13.95 16.13
CA LYS A 269 21.14 -14.90 15.41
C LYS A 269 20.66 -16.32 15.64
N PRO A 270 20.51 -17.12 14.59
CA PRO A 270 20.17 -18.53 14.77
C PRO A 270 21.28 -19.24 15.54
N PRO A 271 20.95 -20.30 16.29
CA PRO A 271 21.96 -21.18 16.89
C PRO A 271 22.98 -21.65 15.86
N THR A 272 24.24 -21.82 16.26
CA THR A 272 25.35 -22.08 15.33
C THR A 272 25.17 -23.31 14.44
N GLU A 273 24.38 -24.28 14.90
CA GLU A 273 24.04 -25.51 14.15
C GLU A 273 23.01 -25.29 13.01
N GLU A 274 22.29 -24.18 13.03
CA GLU A 274 21.23 -23.84 12.06
C GLU A 274 21.64 -22.74 11.09
N GLN A 275 22.85 -22.20 11.22
CA GLN A 275 23.36 -21.19 10.28
C GLN A 275 23.43 -21.78 8.86
N GLY A 276 22.62 -21.25 7.97
CA GLY A 276 22.58 -21.65 6.55
C GLY A 276 21.35 -22.46 6.12
N LYS A 277 20.43 -22.80 7.03
CA LYS A 277 19.22 -23.56 6.71
C LYS A 277 18.00 -22.74 6.30
N LEU A 278 18.11 -21.41 6.29
CA LEU A 278 17.04 -20.53 5.78
C LEU A 278 16.99 -20.60 4.26
N THR A 279 16.30 -21.60 3.73
CA THR A 279 15.88 -21.65 2.33
C THR A 279 14.49 -21.02 2.23
N ILE A 280 14.36 -19.98 1.42
CA ILE A 280 13.06 -19.40 1.07
C ILE A 280 12.37 -20.44 0.20
N PRO A 281 11.12 -20.85 0.50
CA PRO A 281 10.32 -21.65 -0.41
C PRO A 281 10.13 -20.90 -1.72
N ASP A 282 10.24 -21.60 -2.85
CA ASP A 282 9.97 -21.06 -4.19
C ASP A 282 8.51 -20.61 -4.33
#